data_f777a28bedcec44af75bbe2be90848f3
#
_entry.id   f777a28bedcec44af75bbe2be90848f3
#
_cell.length_a   1.000
_cell.length_b   1.000
_cell.length_c   1.000
_cell.angle_alpha   90.00
_cell.angle_beta   90.00
_cell.angle_gamma   90.00
#
_symmetry.space_group_name_H-M   'P 1'
#
loop_
_entity.id
_entity.type
_entity.pdbx_description
1 polymer ?
#
loop_
_entity_poly.entity_id
_entity_poly.type
_entity_poly.pdbx_seq_one_letter_code
_entity_poly.pdbx_strand_id
1 'polypeptide(L)'
;MALAIFDLDNTLIAGDSDHGWGEFMVEKRLVDPQHYKQMNDRFYADYEAGCLDIFAYLEFSLEPLTKIPRQELQKLHQEFMVSVIEPMKLSKAEELIKAHREAGDRLLVITSTHRFIVEPICQWLGIDEIIATDLEEINGNYTGKVSGTPTFKEGKVIRFNQWLKEQGETDDQSYFYSDSINDLPLLLEVSNPVAVDPDSALKTQAESRNWEIISLRD
;
A
#
# COMPACT_ATOMS: atom_id res chain seq x y z
N MET A 1 9.53 -15.62 -17.24
CA MET A 1 9.50 -15.13 -15.85
C MET A 1 8.93 -13.73 -15.94
N ALA A 2 7.73 -13.54 -15.45
CA ALA A 2 7.07 -12.24 -15.45
C ALA A 2 7.34 -11.49 -14.14
N LEU A 3 6.96 -10.22 -14.08
CA LEU A 3 6.94 -9.41 -12.85
C LEU A 3 5.48 -9.24 -12.42
N ALA A 4 5.12 -9.82 -11.28
CA ALA A 4 3.80 -9.67 -10.68
C ALA A 4 3.86 -8.57 -9.61
N ILE A 5 3.24 -7.44 -9.90
CA ILE A 5 3.20 -6.26 -9.07
C ILE A 5 1.81 -6.17 -8.44
N PHE A 6 1.77 -5.90 -7.15
CA PHE A 6 0.52 -5.79 -6.40
C PHE A 6 0.46 -4.46 -5.64
N ASP A 7 -0.65 -3.77 -5.72
CA ASP A 7 -1.02 -2.88 -4.63
C ASP A 7 -1.40 -3.71 -3.40
N LEU A 8 -1.43 -3.11 -2.22
CA LEU A 8 -1.67 -3.82 -0.97
C LEU A 8 -3.09 -3.60 -0.44
N ASP A 9 -3.38 -2.36 -0.09
CA ASP A 9 -4.60 -1.96 0.60
C ASP A 9 -5.81 -2.11 -0.33
N ASN A 10 -6.87 -2.73 0.16
CA ASN A 10 -8.05 -3.11 -0.63
C ASN A 10 -7.78 -4.01 -1.86
N THR A 11 -6.54 -4.36 -2.14
CA THR A 11 -6.14 -5.29 -3.21
C THR A 11 -5.76 -6.66 -2.65
N LEU A 12 -4.63 -6.79 -1.93
CA LEU A 12 -4.20 -8.06 -1.32
C LEU A 12 -4.80 -8.31 0.06
N ILE A 13 -5.31 -7.28 0.72
CA ILE A 13 -6.03 -7.33 1.98
C ILE A 13 -7.40 -6.66 1.86
N ALA A 14 -8.37 -7.09 2.67
CA ALA A 14 -9.77 -6.61 2.65
C ALA A 14 -9.95 -5.33 3.47
N GLY A 15 -9.12 -4.32 3.24
CA GLY A 15 -9.18 -3.04 3.97
C GLY A 15 -7.95 -2.19 3.70
N ASP A 16 -7.93 -1.02 4.32
CA ASP A 16 -6.84 -0.05 4.24
C ASP A 16 -6.01 -0.12 5.52
N SER A 17 -4.75 -0.53 5.40
CA SER A 17 -3.85 -0.70 6.54
C SER A 17 -3.40 0.63 7.14
N ASP A 18 -3.35 1.69 6.35
CA ASP A 18 -2.92 3.02 6.80
C ASP A 18 -4.03 3.70 7.61
N HIS A 19 -5.26 3.70 7.08
CA HIS A 19 -6.44 4.14 7.84
C HIS A 19 -6.64 3.30 9.10
N GLY A 20 -6.51 1.96 8.98
CA GLY A 20 -6.63 1.03 10.11
C GLY A 20 -5.59 1.26 11.19
N TRP A 21 -4.35 1.64 10.84
CA TRP A 21 -3.33 2.03 11.81
C TRP A 21 -3.75 3.30 12.58
N GLY A 22 -4.34 4.27 11.90
CA GLY A 22 -4.88 5.46 12.53
C GLY A 22 -5.99 5.15 13.54
N GLU A 23 -6.94 4.27 13.17
CA GLU A 23 -7.99 3.81 14.09
C GLU A 23 -7.43 3.03 15.28
N PHE A 24 -6.44 2.16 15.04
CA PHE A 24 -5.75 1.44 16.09
C PHE A 24 -5.06 2.39 17.10
N MET A 25 -4.39 3.44 16.62
CA MET A 25 -3.79 4.45 17.51
C MET A 25 -4.83 5.18 18.35
N VAL A 26 -6.01 5.47 17.79
CA VAL A 26 -7.15 6.06 18.51
C VAL A 26 -7.65 5.09 19.60
N GLU A 27 -7.86 3.82 19.27
CA GLU A 27 -8.29 2.79 20.20
C GLU A 27 -7.32 2.63 21.38
N LYS A 28 -6.02 2.61 21.08
CA LYS A 28 -4.94 2.53 22.07
C LYS A 28 -4.72 3.82 22.86
N ARG A 29 -5.43 4.91 22.52
CA ARG A 29 -5.30 6.23 23.14
C ARG A 29 -3.89 6.82 23.05
N LEU A 30 -3.21 6.53 21.96
CA LEU A 30 -1.86 7.04 21.67
C LEU A 30 -1.90 8.45 21.07
N VAL A 31 -3.06 8.87 20.59
CA VAL A 31 -3.35 10.17 19.99
C VAL A 31 -4.63 10.75 20.58
N ASP A 32 -4.93 12.04 20.34
CA ASP A 32 -6.23 12.61 20.71
C ASP A 32 -7.35 11.91 19.93
N PRO A 33 -8.28 11.19 20.60
CA PRO A 33 -9.21 10.33 19.90
C PRO A 33 -10.17 11.07 18.97
N GLN A 34 -10.62 12.27 19.37
CA GLN A 34 -11.63 12.99 18.62
C GLN A 34 -11.01 13.70 17.42
N HIS A 35 -9.91 14.40 17.63
CA HIS A 35 -9.23 15.14 16.57
C HIS A 35 -8.61 14.18 15.54
N TYR A 36 -7.89 13.15 16.01
CA TYR A 36 -7.19 12.23 15.13
C TYR A 36 -8.16 11.42 14.25
N LYS A 37 -9.24 10.88 14.86
CA LYS A 37 -10.27 10.17 14.10
C LYS A 37 -10.88 11.04 13.00
N GLN A 38 -11.27 12.26 13.32
CA GLN A 38 -11.86 13.19 12.35
C GLN A 38 -10.91 13.45 11.16
N MET A 39 -9.62 13.64 11.43
CA MET A 39 -8.63 13.90 10.39
C MET A 39 -8.34 12.64 9.56
N ASN A 40 -8.22 11.48 10.22
CA ASN A 40 -7.98 10.20 9.56
C ASN A 40 -9.13 9.86 8.59
N ASP A 41 -10.38 9.97 9.05
CA ASP A 41 -11.57 9.73 8.22
C ASP A 41 -11.64 10.72 7.04
N ARG A 42 -11.27 12.00 7.25
CA ARG A 42 -11.23 13.00 6.20
C ARG A 42 -10.20 12.68 5.13
N PHE A 43 -8.97 12.36 5.52
CA PHE A 43 -7.93 12.03 4.56
C PHE A 43 -8.25 10.73 3.79
N TYR A 44 -8.89 9.77 4.44
CA TYR A 44 -9.38 8.57 3.77
C TYR A 44 -10.44 8.89 2.71
N ALA A 45 -11.41 9.75 3.03
CA ALA A 45 -12.40 10.21 2.07
C ALA A 45 -11.77 11.00 0.90
N ASP A 46 -10.76 11.85 1.17
CA ASP A 46 -10.01 12.56 0.14
C ASP A 46 -9.22 11.59 -0.78
N TYR A 47 -8.70 10.48 -0.21
CA TYR A 47 -8.05 9.40 -0.97
C TYR A 47 -9.04 8.69 -1.90
N GLU A 48 -10.20 8.27 -1.39
CA GLU A 48 -11.27 7.63 -2.19
C GLU A 48 -11.79 8.55 -3.29
N ALA A 49 -11.87 9.85 -3.02
CA ALA A 49 -12.26 10.86 -4.00
C ALA A 49 -11.15 11.20 -5.01
N GLY A 50 -9.96 10.63 -4.89
CA GLY A 50 -8.80 10.90 -5.75
C GLY A 50 -8.22 12.31 -5.62
N CYS A 51 -8.52 13.04 -4.54
CA CYS A 51 -8.10 14.43 -4.32
C CYS A 51 -7.15 14.61 -3.11
N LEU A 52 -6.61 13.51 -2.55
CA LEU A 52 -5.71 13.55 -1.41
C LEU A 52 -4.46 14.41 -1.68
N ASP A 53 -4.19 15.36 -0.79
CA ASP A 53 -2.88 15.99 -0.64
C ASP A 53 -1.97 15.03 0.15
N ILE A 54 -1.11 14.31 -0.56
CA ILE A 54 -0.26 13.29 0.04
C ILE A 54 0.73 13.88 1.07
N PHE A 55 1.21 15.10 0.86
CA PHE A 55 2.18 15.71 1.78
C PHE A 55 1.50 16.14 3.08
N ALA A 56 0.31 16.74 3.00
CA ALA A 56 -0.48 17.08 4.18
C ALA A 56 -0.88 15.82 4.98
N TYR A 57 -1.23 14.74 4.27
CA TYR A 57 -1.51 13.45 4.89
C TYR A 57 -0.28 12.87 5.61
N LEU A 58 0.86 12.82 4.95
CA LEU A 58 2.10 12.28 5.53
C LEU A 58 2.57 13.10 6.74
N GLU A 59 2.45 14.43 6.72
CA GLU A 59 2.75 15.25 7.89
C GLU A 59 1.87 14.88 9.08
N PHE A 60 0.57 14.64 8.85
CA PHE A 60 -0.37 14.21 9.87
C PHE A 60 -0.11 12.79 10.37
N SER A 61 0.01 11.82 9.48
CA SER A 61 0.09 10.40 9.84
C SER A 61 1.43 10.01 10.49
N LEU A 62 2.52 10.72 10.14
CA LEU A 62 3.87 10.43 10.67
C LEU A 62 4.17 11.14 11.99
N GLU A 63 3.44 12.20 12.34
CA GLU A 63 3.67 12.97 13.56
C GLU A 63 3.65 12.09 14.83
N PRO A 64 2.69 11.16 15.03
CA PRO A 64 2.70 10.29 16.20
C PRO A 64 3.90 9.36 16.29
N LEU A 65 4.45 8.92 15.16
CA LEU A 65 5.60 8.01 15.13
C LEU A 65 6.85 8.67 15.72
N THR A 66 6.93 10.00 15.71
CA THR A 66 8.06 10.75 16.28
C THR A 66 8.05 10.76 17.80
N LYS A 67 6.89 10.51 18.42
CA LYS A 67 6.66 10.60 19.87
C LYS A 67 6.78 9.26 20.58
N ILE A 68 6.73 8.16 19.83
CA ILE A 68 6.73 6.81 20.37
C ILE A 68 8.10 6.15 20.12
N PRO A 69 8.77 5.60 21.16
CA PRO A 69 10.04 4.91 20.99
C PRO A 69 9.94 3.74 20.00
N ARG A 70 10.97 3.51 19.18
CA ARG A 70 10.99 2.47 18.13
C ARG A 70 10.60 1.08 18.63
N GLN A 71 11.08 0.69 19.80
CA GLN A 71 10.76 -0.63 20.39
C GLN A 71 9.27 -0.76 20.76
N GLU A 72 8.65 0.35 21.17
CA GLU A 72 7.22 0.38 21.48
C GLU A 72 6.39 0.35 20.20
N LEU A 73 6.78 1.10 19.17
CA LEU A 73 6.17 1.02 17.84
C LEU A 73 6.18 -0.41 17.28
N GLN A 74 7.29 -1.16 17.46
CA GLN A 74 7.36 -2.56 17.03
C GLN A 74 6.36 -3.47 17.77
N LYS A 75 6.17 -3.27 19.09
CA LYS A 75 5.18 -4.03 19.86
C LYS A 75 3.75 -3.68 19.44
N LEU A 76 3.46 -2.39 19.28
CA LEU A 76 2.17 -1.92 18.79
C LEU A 76 1.87 -2.48 17.41
N HIS A 77 2.87 -2.54 16.53
CA HIS A 77 2.70 -3.13 15.20
C HIS A 77 2.38 -4.64 15.27
N GLN A 78 2.99 -5.39 16.19
CA GLN A 78 2.66 -6.80 16.39
C GLN A 78 1.20 -6.98 16.86
N GLU A 79 0.72 -6.11 17.76
CA GLU A 79 -0.69 -6.12 18.17
C GLU A 79 -1.61 -5.74 17.01
N PHE A 80 -1.23 -4.76 16.21
CA PHE A 80 -1.95 -4.32 15.02
C PHE A 80 -2.09 -5.45 13.98
N MET A 81 -1.02 -6.21 13.72
CA MET A 81 -1.07 -7.37 12.83
C MET A 81 -2.17 -8.35 13.24
N VAL A 82 -2.24 -8.69 14.54
CA VAL A 82 -3.20 -9.66 15.04
C VAL A 82 -4.62 -9.11 15.07
N SER A 83 -4.80 -7.87 15.55
CA SER A 83 -6.14 -7.32 15.80
C SER A 83 -6.79 -6.69 14.57
N VAL A 84 -6.00 -6.19 13.62
CA VAL A 84 -6.52 -5.44 12.46
C VAL A 84 -6.21 -6.15 11.15
N ILE A 85 -4.95 -6.57 10.93
CA ILE A 85 -4.52 -7.10 9.63
C ILE A 85 -4.98 -8.55 9.40
N GLU A 86 -4.83 -9.45 10.37
CA GLU A 86 -5.27 -10.84 10.22
C GLU A 86 -6.75 -10.97 9.84
N PRO A 87 -7.69 -10.17 10.39
CA PRO A 87 -9.08 -10.15 9.94
C PRO A 87 -9.30 -9.70 8.49
N MET A 88 -8.35 -8.96 7.91
CA MET A 88 -8.42 -8.50 6.51
C MET A 88 -7.89 -9.52 5.49
N LYS A 89 -7.56 -10.71 5.93
CA LYS A 89 -7.03 -11.78 5.08
C LYS A 89 -7.98 -12.15 3.94
N LEU A 90 -7.44 -12.30 2.73
CA LEU A 90 -8.15 -12.75 1.55
C LEU A 90 -7.55 -14.06 1.03
N SER A 91 -8.31 -15.14 1.08
CA SER A 91 -7.86 -16.48 0.61
C SER A 91 -7.52 -16.47 -0.88
N LYS A 92 -8.30 -15.77 -1.70
CA LYS A 92 -8.04 -15.65 -3.14
C LYS A 92 -6.79 -14.81 -3.46
N ALA A 93 -6.43 -13.84 -2.62
CA ALA A 93 -5.16 -13.12 -2.76
C ALA A 93 -3.96 -14.05 -2.51
N GLU A 94 -4.04 -14.92 -1.49
CA GLU A 94 -3.00 -15.92 -1.25
C GLU A 94 -2.88 -16.91 -2.42
N GLU A 95 -4.02 -17.33 -3.01
CA GLU A 95 -4.03 -18.20 -4.20
C GLU A 95 -3.39 -17.50 -5.40
N LEU A 96 -3.68 -16.22 -5.63
CA LEU A 96 -3.08 -15.42 -6.71
C LEU A 96 -1.56 -15.28 -6.53
N ILE A 97 -1.10 -14.90 -5.33
CA ILE A 97 0.33 -14.82 -5.00
C ILE A 97 1.01 -16.17 -5.23
N LYS A 98 0.38 -17.26 -4.78
CA LYS A 98 0.89 -18.62 -4.95
C LYS A 98 1.01 -19.01 -6.42
N ALA A 99 0.00 -18.68 -7.25
CA ALA A 99 0.01 -18.98 -8.67
C ALA A 99 1.20 -18.32 -9.40
N HIS A 100 1.45 -17.04 -9.14
CA HIS A 100 2.60 -16.32 -9.69
C HIS A 100 3.94 -16.93 -9.20
N ARG A 101 4.02 -17.26 -7.91
CA ARG A 101 5.22 -17.89 -7.33
C ARG A 101 5.51 -19.26 -7.98
N GLU A 102 4.48 -20.08 -8.19
CA GLU A 102 4.61 -21.38 -8.85
C GLU A 102 4.94 -21.26 -10.34
N ALA A 103 4.54 -20.18 -11.01
CA ALA A 103 4.95 -19.84 -12.36
C ALA A 103 6.41 -19.36 -12.45
N GLY A 104 7.05 -19.11 -11.30
CA GLY A 104 8.41 -18.58 -11.22
C GLY A 104 8.50 -17.08 -11.46
N ASP A 105 7.39 -16.35 -11.30
CA ASP A 105 7.35 -14.90 -11.45
C ASP A 105 7.97 -14.20 -10.23
N ARG A 106 8.57 -13.04 -10.46
CA ARG A 106 9.08 -12.17 -9.41
C ARG A 106 7.90 -11.39 -8.81
N LEU A 107 7.81 -11.36 -7.48
CA LEU A 107 6.71 -10.73 -6.76
C LEU A 107 7.15 -9.41 -6.16
N LEU A 108 6.38 -8.35 -6.37
CA LEU A 108 6.66 -7.00 -5.90
C LEU A 108 5.38 -6.36 -5.36
N VAL A 109 5.43 -5.79 -4.18
CA VAL A 109 4.37 -4.89 -3.70
C VAL A 109 4.76 -3.44 -3.98
N ILE A 110 3.83 -2.66 -4.57
CA ILE A 110 3.95 -1.20 -4.70
C ILE A 110 2.75 -0.55 -4.03
N THR A 111 2.94 0.11 -2.90
CA THR A 111 1.86 0.73 -2.12
C THR A 111 2.14 2.17 -1.76
N SER A 112 1.09 2.98 -1.64
CA SER A 112 1.18 4.37 -1.18
C SER A 112 1.50 4.48 0.30
N THR A 113 1.10 3.47 1.08
CA THR A 113 1.30 3.39 2.53
C THR A 113 2.78 3.31 2.88
N HIS A 114 3.15 3.88 4.01
CA HIS A 114 4.54 3.95 4.39
C HIS A 114 5.10 2.60 4.91
N ARG A 115 6.41 2.39 4.67
CA ARG A 115 7.11 1.12 4.91
C ARG A 115 6.92 0.54 6.30
N PHE A 116 6.89 1.38 7.34
CA PHE A 116 6.71 0.92 8.72
C PHE A 116 5.43 0.08 8.91
N ILE A 117 4.33 0.45 8.26
CA ILE A 117 3.08 -0.31 8.34
C ILE A 117 3.15 -1.56 7.46
N VAL A 118 3.59 -1.41 6.21
CA VAL A 118 3.37 -2.46 5.20
C VAL A 118 4.41 -3.56 5.17
N GLU A 119 5.64 -3.31 5.63
CA GLU A 119 6.71 -4.31 5.55
C GLU A 119 6.38 -5.60 6.30
N PRO A 120 5.86 -5.60 7.55
CA PRO A 120 5.44 -6.82 8.22
C PRO A 120 4.23 -7.51 7.55
N ILE A 121 3.34 -6.74 6.91
CA ILE A 121 2.19 -7.28 6.18
C ILE A 121 2.67 -8.03 4.93
N CYS A 122 3.58 -7.43 4.16
CA CYS A 122 4.15 -8.06 2.97
C CYS A 122 4.94 -9.33 3.34
N GLN A 123 5.72 -9.30 4.42
CA GLN A 123 6.42 -10.47 4.94
C GLN A 123 5.45 -11.60 5.34
N TRP A 124 4.32 -11.25 5.97
CA TRP A 124 3.26 -12.21 6.29
C TRP A 124 2.63 -12.82 5.03
N LEU A 125 2.48 -12.07 3.93
CA LEU A 125 2.06 -12.56 2.62
C LEU A 125 3.17 -13.33 1.87
N GLY A 126 4.40 -13.32 2.40
CA GLY A 126 5.56 -13.96 1.81
C GLY A 126 6.12 -13.19 0.61
N ILE A 127 5.95 -11.87 0.54
CA ILE A 127 6.50 -11.00 -0.51
C ILE A 127 7.57 -10.11 0.13
N ASP A 128 8.83 -10.31 -0.25
CA ASP A 128 9.97 -9.62 0.33
C ASP A 128 10.31 -8.30 -0.40
N GLU A 129 9.93 -8.18 -1.69
CA GLU A 129 10.23 -6.99 -2.47
C GLU A 129 9.09 -5.98 -2.36
N ILE A 130 9.43 -4.78 -1.88
CA ILE A 130 8.46 -3.76 -1.52
C ILE A 130 8.95 -2.39 -1.95
N ILE A 131 8.14 -1.68 -2.72
CA ILE A 131 8.25 -0.24 -2.96
C ILE A 131 7.12 0.44 -2.18
N ALA A 132 7.47 1.11 -1.11
CA ALA A 132 6.55 1.83 -0.22
C ALA A 132 7.05 3.26 0.01
N THR A 133 6.24 4.12 0.59
CA THR A 133 6.72 5.44 1.04
C THR A 133 7.73 5.25 2.16
N ASP A 134 8.99 5.58 1.89
CA ASP A 134 10.08 5.45 2.86
C ASP A 134 10.10 6.63 3.83
N LEU A 135 10.42 6.35 5.10
CA LEU A 135 10.47 7.34 6.16
C LEU A 135 11.91 7.76 6.46
N GLU A 136 12.10 9.05 6.77
CA GLU A 136 13.39 9.54 7.24
C GLU A 136 13.64 9.08 8.67
N GLU A 137 14.81 8.47 8.88
CA GLU A 137 15.27 8.03 10.21
C GLU A 137 16.58 8.73 10.58
N ILE A 138 16.65 9.23 11.81
CA ILE A 138 17.88 9.76 12.39
C ILE A 138 18.12 9.08 13.75
N ASN A 139 19.30 8.49 13.92
CA ASN A 139 19.68 7.75 15.13
C ASN A 139 18.66 6.66 15.53
N GLY A 140 18.03 5.99 14.52
CA GLY A 140 17.07 4.92 14.74
C GLY A 140 15.67 5.37 15.14
N ASN A 141 15.37 6.67 15.06
CA ASN A 141 14.02 7.21 15.31
C ASN A 141 13.48 7.88 14.05
N TYR A 142 12.18 7.81 13.86
CA TYR A 142 11.49 8.54 12.80
C TYR A 142 11.49 10.03 13.07
N THR A 143 11.71 10.83 12.01
CA THR A 143 11.72 12.29 12.10
C THR A 143 10.36 12.93 11.81
N GLY A 144 9.39 12.13 11.35
CA GLY A 144 8.09 12.61 10.86
C GLY A 144 8.15 13.09 9.40
N LYS A 145 9.24 12.80 8.68
CA LYS A 145 9.40 13.15 7.28
C LYS A 145 9.55 11.91 6.42
N VAL A 146 9.24 12.08 5.15
CA VAL A 146 9.50 11.06 4.13
C VAL A 146 10.94 11.14 3.62
N SER A 147 11.48 9.99 3.19
CA SER A 147 12.75 9.88 2.50
C SER A 147 12.49 9.65 1.01
N GLY A 148 12.85 10.63 0.18
CA GLY A 148 12.66 10.54 -1.27
C GLY A 148 11.22 10.85 -1.72
N THR A 149 10.80 10.23 -2.82
CA THR A 149 9.49 10.43 -3.44
C THR A 149 8.42 9.55 -2.80
N PRO A 150 7.30 10.11 -2.28
CA PRO A 150 6.17 9.30 -1.85
C PRO A 150 5.63 8.40 -2.97
N THR A 151 5.27 7.16 -2.64
CA THR A 151 4.81 6.16 -3.60
C THR A 151 3.29 6.34 -3.88
N PHE A 152 2.89 7.50 -4.34
CA PHE A 152 1.50 7.86 -4.61
C PHE A 152 1.33 8.40 -6.02
N LYS A 153 0.32 7.92 -6.76
CA LYS A 153 0.03 8.30 -8.15
C LYS A 153 1.29 8.19 -9.05
N GLU A 154 1.72 9.29 -9.67
CA GLU A 154 2.92 9.35 -10.49
C GLU A 154 4.19 8.96 -9.70
N GLY A 155 4.17 9.11 -8.38
CA GLY A 155 5.23 8.63 -7.50
C GLY A 155 5.44 7.12 -7.57
N LYS A 156 4.37 6.32 -7.75
CA LYS A 156 4.51 4.87 -8.00
C LYS A 156 5.31 4.61 -9.27
N VAL A 157 5.02 5.32 -10.36
CA VAL A 157 5.73 5.19 -11.65
C VAL A 157 7.21 5.56 -11.50
N ILE A 158 7.49 6.70 -10.87
CA ILE A 158 8.87 7.17 -10.64
C ILE A 158 9.66 6.12 -9.85
N ARG A 159 9.10 5.61 -8.75
CA ARG A 159 9.75 4.63 -7.87
C ARG A 159 9.89 3.26 -8.55
N PHE A 160 8.91 2.85 -9.34
CA PHE A 160 8.96 1.62 -10.13
C PHE A 160 10.07 1.67 -11.18
N ASN A 161 10.14 2.73 -11.96
CA ASN A 161 11.19 2.92 -12.97
C ASN A 161 12.60 3.00 -12.37
N GLN A 162 12.72 3.61 -11.19
CA GLN A 162 13.99 3.60 -10.45
C GLN A 162 14.36 2.19 -10.03
N TRP A 163 13.43 1.42 -9.46
CA TRP A 163 13.63 0.04 -9.05
C TRP A 163 14.02 -0.86 -10.23
N LEU A 164 13.31 -0.78 -11.38
CA LEU A 164 13.67 -1.53 -12.60
C LEU A 164 15.12 -1.28 -13.00
N LYS A 165 15.54 -0.01 -13.01
CA LYS A 165 16.90 0.36 -13.35
C LYS A 165 17.93 -0.19 -12.36
N GLU A 166 17.66 -0.14 -11.07
CA GLU A 166 18.54 -0.65 -10.00
C GLU A 166 18.66 -2.17 -10.05
N GLN A 167 17.57 -2.86 -10.41
CA GLN A 167 17.55 -4.33 -10.52
C GLN A 167 18.05 -4.84 -11.89
N GLY A 168 18.18 -3.97 -12.90
CA GLY A 168 18.49 -4.37 -14.27
C GLY A 168 17.35 -5.17 -14.92
N GLU A 169 16.12 -4.89 -14.50
CA GLU A 169 14.90 -5.54 -14.98
C GLU A 169 14.20 -4.71 -16.06
N THR A 170 13.27 -5.35 -16.78
CA THR A 170 12.35 -4.71 -17.71
C THR A 170 10.90 -5.02 -17.33
N ASP A 171 9.96 -4.23 -17.81
CA ASP A 171 8.53 -4.41 -17.60
C ASP A 171 7.82 -5.16 -18.74
N ASP A 172 8.56 -5.74 -19.67
CA ASP A 172 8.05 -6.38 -20.89
C ASP A 172 6.98 -7.46 -20.64
N GLN A 173 6.94 -8.06 -19.47
CA GLN A 173 5.94 -9.05 -19.04
C GLN A 173 5.51 -8.75 -17.59
N SER A 174 5.03 -7.56 -17.35
CA SER A 174 4.56 -7.13 -16.03
C SER A 174 3.05 -7.22 -15.90
N TYR A 175 2.59 -7.66 -14.72
CA TYR A 175 1.22 -7.56 -14.25
C TYR A 175 1.17 -6.50 -13.15
N PHE A 176 0.12 -5.71 -13.09
CA PHE A 176 -0.15 -4.86 -11.93
C PHE A 176 -1.61 -4.97 -11.52
N TYR A 177 -1.81 -5.37 -10.27
CA TYR A 177 -3.09 -5.59 -9.62
C TYR A 177 -3.40 -4.43 -8.69
N SER A 178 -4.52 -3.73 -8.89
CA SER A 178 -4.93 -2.59 -8.05
C SER A 178 -6.45 -2.39 -8.05
N ASP A 179 -6.97 -1.86 -6.94
CA ASP A 179 -8.37 -1.48 -6.74
C ASP A 179 -8.65 0.00 -7.02
N SER A 180 -7.61 0.86 -7.05
CA SER A 180 -7.76 2.31 -6.95
C SER A 180 -7.47 3.06 -8.25
N ILE A 181 -8.31 4.07 -8.54
CA ILE A 181 -8.05 5.04 -9.62
C ILE A 181 -6.74 5.83 -9.43
N ASN A 182 -6.26 5.95 -8.18
CA ASN A 182 -5.00 6.61 -7.89
C ASN A 182 -3.80 5.88 -8.52
N ASP A 183 -3.96 4.60 -8.87
CA ASP A 183 -2.95 3.76 -9.50
C ASP A 183 -3.00 3.77 -11.03
N LEU A 184 -3.93 4.53 -11.61
CA LEU A 184 -4.06 4.63 -13.06
C LEU A 184 -2.73 4.97 -13.77
N PRO A 185 -1.86 5.87 -13.26
CA PRO A 185 -0.58 6.13 -13.91
C PRO A 185 0.28 4.87 -14.07
N LEU A 186 0.37 4.00 -13.06
CA LEU A 186 1.17 2.76 -13.14
C LEU A 186 0.45 1.66 -13.94
N LEU A 187 -0.89 1.56 -13.84
CA LEU A 187 -1.69 0.64 -14.65
C LEU A 187 -1.55 0.90 -16.16
N LEU A 188 -1.25 2.15 -16.55
CA LEU A 188 -1.02 2.51 -17.96
C LEU A 188 0.40 2.14 -18.46
N GLU A 189 1.36 1.92 -17.57
CA GLU A 189 2.75 1.60 -17.92
C GLU A 189 2.98 0.09 -18.07
N VAL A 190 2.26 -0.74 -17.30
CA VAL A 190 2.49 -2.19 -17.28
C VAL A 190 1.87 -2.90 -18.49
N SER A 191 2.41 -4.07 -18.82
CA SER A 191 1.94 -4.89 -19.94
C SER A 191 0.56 -5.48 -19.72
N ASN A 192 0.24 -5.88 -18.49
CA ASN A 192 -1.01 -6.54 -18.09
C ASN A 192 -1.63 -5.85 -16.87
N PRO A 193 -2.38 -4.76 -17.07
CA PRO A 193 -3.12 -4.12 -15.99
C PRO A 193 -4.34 -4.96 -15.60
N VAL A 194 -4.54 -5.17 -14.29
CA VAL A 194 -5.67 -5.93 -13.73
C VAL A 194 -6.33 -5.10 -12.64
N ALA A 195 -7.62 -4.83 -12.81
CA ALA A 195 -8.41 -4.13 -11.81
C ALA A 195 -9.02 -5.15 -10.82
N VAL A 196 -8.73 -5.00 -9.54
CA VAL A 196 -9.15 -5.91 -8.47
C VAL A 196 -10.20 -5.23 -7.61
N ASP A 197 -11.43 -5.74 -7.59
CA ASP A 197 -12.54 -5.14 -6.83
C ASP A 197 -12.57 -3.59 -6.92
N PRO A 198 -12.45 -3.01 -8.15
CA PRO A 198 -12.05 -1.63 -8.36
C PRO A 198 -13.09 -0.63 -7.87
N ASP A 199 -12.63 0.55 -7.44
CA ASP A 199 -13.48 1.71 -7.27
C ASP A 199 -14.22 2.07 -8.59
N SER A 200 -15.28 2.88 -8.49
CA SER A 200 -16.15 3.18 -9.65
C SER A 200 -15.41 3.88 -10.79
N ALA A 201 -14.39 4.69 -10.48
CA ALA A 201 -13.62 5.42 -11.47
C ALA A 201 -12.63 4.49 -12.19
N LEU A 202 -11.90 3.64 -11.45
CA LEU A 202 -11.03 2.62 -12.03
C LEU A 202 -11.83 1.60 -12.83
N LYS A 203 -12.99 1.16 -12.32
CA LYS A 203 -13.87 0.25 -13.06
C LYS A 203 -14.23 0.81 -14.44
N THR A 204 -14.63 2.08 -14.50
CA THR A 204 -14.93 2.77 -15.77
C THR A 204 -13.72 2.79 -16.72
N GLN A 205 -12.51 3.03 -16.20
CA GLN A 205 -11.28 3.00 -16.99
C GLN A 205 -10.96 1.59 -17.50
N ALA A 206 -11.08 0.56 -16.64
CA ALA A 206 -10.83 -0.83 -16.99
C ALA A 206 -11.79 -1.32 -18.08
N GLU A 207 -13.10 -1.07 -17.95
CA GLU A 207 -14.11 -1.41 -18.94
C GLU A 207 -13.85 -0.73 -20.31
N SER A 208 -13.51 0.57 -20.30
CA SER A 208 -13.24 1.32 -21.53
C SER A 208 -12.01 0.86 -22.29
N ARG A 209 -11.05 0.24 -21.58
CA ARG A 209 -9.76 -0.23 -22.12
C ARG A 209 -9.74 -1.75 -22.33
N ASN A 210 -10.81 -2.46 -21.99
CA ASN A 210 -10.89 -3.92 -21.98
C ASN A 210 -9.80 -4.56 -21.09
N TRP A 211 -9.50 -3.95 -19.95
CA TRP A 211 -8.63 -4.54 -18.94
C TRP A 211 -9.37 -5.65 -18.20
N GLU A 212 -8.61 -6.61 -17.68
CA GLU A 212 -9.18 -7.65 -16.83
C GLU A 212 -9.69 -7.05 -15.52
N ILE A 213 -10.87 -7.50 -15.10
CA ILE A 213 -11.46 -7.14 -13.80
C ILE A 213 -11.72 -8.42 -13.05
N ILE A 214 -11.13 -8.55 -11.88
CA ILE A 214 -11.28 -9.72 -11.00
C ILE A 214 -11.79 -9.32 -9.63
N SER A 215 -12.26 -10.31 -8.87
CA SER A 215 -12.56 -10.14 -7.45
C SER A 215 -11.76 -11.12 -6.61
N LEU A 216 -11.08 -10.60 -5.59
CA LEU A 216 -10.41 -11.37 -4.55
C LEU A 216 -11.25 -11.47 -3.27
N ARG A 217 -12.43 -10.82 -3.24
CA ARG A 217 -13.43 -10.98 -2.18
C ARG A 217 -14.16 -12.32 -2.31
N ASP A 218 -14.59 -12.88 -1.17
CA ASP A 218 -15.38 -14.12 -1.11
C ASP A 218 -16.85 -13.87 -1.47
#